data_94df83e1f9fcc695af397c87e2a65772
#
_entry.id   94df83e1f9fcc695af397c87e2a65772
#
_cell.length_a   1.000
_cell.length_b   1.000
_cell.length_c   1.000
_cell.angle_alpha   90.00
_cell.angle_beta   90.00
_cell.angle_gamma   90.00
#
_symmetry.space_group_name_H-M   'P 1'
#
loop_
_entity.id
_entity.type
_entity.pdbx_description
1 polymer ?
#
loop_
_entity_poly.entity_id
_entity_poly.type
_entity_poly.pdbx_seq_one_letter_code
_entity_poly.pdbx_strand_id
1 'polypeptide(L)'
;MKIPYELKRECVEACKTKTHRQIYNEIFLPRHSGMSFESFSRKLRLWKKQQMADRETLAQGTYEGFIAHNATVQVDSAGNIRQAWIKQGKEEERWEQIIEAIKENIEPVNILETSSVTEQAMLELPLFDMHFGIATLDNYMPVLCEILTLIHSKRWEEINVIVGQDLLHTNDLRGHTAKGTAIQQIDFGKAWRDAWQFWTAIIDLALKQSPRVNIRYSKGNHDECTSWCFVQALKARYPRLWCDDSFEARRCILWRNCFIGYGHCEYTGSLSKIFQNFVMDFPQEFASAKVREIHTGHLHSEGQDNGIMVRRLASAVPADEWTRNNGYIGSHKRFQLFEWNEGKLKAIYYV
;
A
#
# COMPACT_ATOMS: atom_id res chain seq x y z
N MET A 1 29.26 -25.91 22.31
CA MET A 1 29.37 -24.49 21.87
C MET A 1 28.98 -24.40 20.39
N LYS A 2 28.05 -23.51 20.03
CA LYS A 2 27.65 -23.32 18.60
C LYS A 2 28.77 -22.63 17.83
N ILE A 3 29.13 -23.14 16.65
CA ILE A 3 30.13 -22.52 15.78
C ILE A 3 29.49 -21.34 15.05
N PRO A 4 30.08 -20.11 15.16
CA PRO A 4 29.54 -18.93 14.51
C PRO A 4 29.46 -19.07 12.98
N TYR A 5 28.43 -18.51 12.36
CA TYR A 5 28.21 -18.59 10.91
C TYR A 5 29.36 -17.96 10.11
N GLU A 6 29.84 -16.81 10.54
CA GLU A 6 30.99 -16.10 9.96
C GLU A 6 32.25 -16.99 9.88
N LEU A 7 32.55 -17.70 10.98
CA LEU A 7 33.70 -18.60 11.02
C LEU A 7 33.56 -19.79 10.05
N LYS A 8 32.33 -20.32 9.89
CA LYS A 8 32.07 -21.39 8.91
C LYS A 8 32.28 -20.88 7.48
N ARG A 9 31.77 -19.68 7.16
CA ARG A 9 31.89 -19.05 5.85
C ARG A 9 33.37 -18.80 5.48
N GLU A 10 34.12 -18.24 6.41
CA GLU A 10 35.57 -17.98 6.23
C GLU A 10 36.34 -19.26 5.99
N CYS A 11 36.07 -20.35 6.74
CA CYS A 11 36.70 -21.65 6.55
C CYS A 11 36.38 -22.28 5.16
N VAL A 12 35.14 -22.12 4.68
CA VAL A 12 34.74 -22.62 3.36
C VAL A 12 35.39 -21.81 2.23
N GLU A 13 35.47 -20.50 2.35
CA GLU A 13 36.10 -19.62 1.38
C GLU A 13 37.61 -19.92 1.28
N ALA A 14 38.25 -20.16 2.41
CA ALA A 14 39.68 -20.53 2.47
C ALA A 14 40.00 -21.89 1.77
N CYS A 15 38.97 -22.75 1.54
CA CYS A 15 39.18 -24.00 0.78
C CYS A 15 39.59 -23.78 -0.67
N LYS A 16 39.53 -22.57 -1.20
CA LYS A 16 40.01 -22.24 -2.56
C LYS A 16 41.53 -22.22 -2.66
N THR A 17 42.22 -21.91 -1.55
CA THR A 17 43.67 -21.66 -1.54
C THR A 17 44.44 -22.44 -0.48
N LYS A 18 43.75 -23.04 0.50
CA LYS A 18 44.36 -23.73 1.65
C LYS A 18 43.85 -25.15 1.81
N THR A 19 44.68 -26.02 2.36
CA THR A 19 44.30 -27.39 2.74
C THR A 19 43.45 -27.37 4.02
N HIS A 20 42.64 -28.43 4.24
CA HIS A 20 41.83 -28.55 5.47
C HIS A 20 42.65 -28.42 6.76
N ARG A 21 43.91 -28.91 6.74
CA ARG A 21 44.84 -28.85 7.89
C ARG A 21 45.28 -27.40 8.18
N GLN A 22 45.59 -26.65 7.12
CA GLN A 22 45.95 -25.24 7.24
C GLN A 22 44.76 -24.41 7.73
N ILE A 23 43.56 -24.62 7.20
CA ILE A 23 42.33 -23.94 7.63
C ILE A 23 42.05 -24.25 9.10
N TYR A 24 42.21 -25.50 9.51
CA TYR A 24 42.02 -25.89 10.91
C TYR A 24 43.01 -25.18 11.84
N ASN A 25 44.27 -25.17 11.54
CA ASN A 25 45.30 -24.59 12.41
C ASN A 25 45.30 -23.06 12.40
N GLU A 26 45.09 -22.43 11.25
CA GLU A 26 45.26 -20.99 11.07
C GLU A 26 43.97 -20.19 11.30
N ILE A 27 42.80 -20.77 11.02
CA ILE A 27 41.53 -20.04 11.03
C ILE A 27 40.58 -20.56 12.12
N PHE A 28 40.40 -21.90 12.20
CA PHE A 28 39.39 -22.48 13.06
C PHE A 28 39.87 -22.65 14.50
N LEU A 29 41.00 -23.30 14.73
CA LEU A 29 41.49 -23.62 16.08
C LEU A 29 41.73 -22.39 16.97
N PRO A 30 42.26 -21.27 16.47
CA PRO A 30 42.44 -20.06 17.28
C PRO A 30 41.12 -19.46 17.82
N ARG A 31 40.02 -19.74 17.15
CA ARG A 31 38.68 -19.15 17.48
C ARG A 31 37.71 -20.18 18.05
N HIS A 32 38.02 -21.48 17.96
CA HIS A 32 37.14 -22.56 18.44
C HIS A 32 37.96 -23.82 18.80
N SER A 33 38.35 -23.91 20.06
CA SER A 33 39.29 -24.97 20.55
C SER A 33 38.67 -26.31 20.92
N GLY A 34 37.34 -26.48 20.76
CA GLY A 34 36.62 -27.66 21.28
C GLY A 34 36.39 -28.79 20.25
N MET A 35 37.13 -28.89 19.14
CA MET A 35 36.89 -29.91 18.10
C MET A 35 38.18 -30.51 17.56
N SER A 36 38.19 -31.84 17.39
CA SER A 36 39.33 -32.52 16.73
C SER A 36 39.39 -32.19 15.24
N PHE A 37 40.58 -32.32 14.64
CA PHE A 37 40.80 -32.10 13.21
C PHE A 37 39.91 -32.98 12.32
N GLU A 38 39.74 -34.26 12.68
CA GLU A 38 38.89 -35.19 11.93
C GLU A 38 37.44 -34.75 11.92
N SER A 39 36.94 -34.33 13.06
CA SER A 39 35.56 -33.79 13.23
C SER A 39 35.39 -32.47 12.47
N PHE A 40 36.37 -31.58 12.53
CA PHE A 40 36.42 -30.35 11.76
C PHE A 40 36.39 -30.60 10.25
N SER A 41 37.32 -31.47 9.76
CA SER A 41 37.40 -31.77 8.33
C SER A 41 36.12 -32.37 7.76
N ARG A 42 35.43 -33.22 8.55
CA ARG A 42 34.10 -33.74 8.19
C ARG A 42 33.06 -32.62 8.11
N LYS A 43 33.02 -31.74 9.10
CA LYS A 43 32.10 -30.57 9.12
C LYS A 43 32.41 -29.57 8.01
N LEU A 44 33.67 -29.32 7.71
CA LEU A 44 34.07 -28.42 6.63
C LEU A 44 33.58 -28.90 5.26
N ARG A 45 33.63 -30.24 5.01
CA ARG A 45 33.03 -30.80 3.80
C ARG A 45 31.51 -30.61 3.73
N LEU A 46 30.85 -30.76 4.86
CA LEU A 46 29.37 -30.49 4.96
C LEU A 46 29.08 -29.04 4.73
N TRP A 47 29.80 -28.10 5.34
CA TRP A 47 29.60 -26.66 5.15
C TRP A 47 29.83 -26.23 3.70
N LYS A 48 30.86 -26.77 3.05
CA LYS A 48 31.15 -26.54 1.64
C LYS A 48 30.01 -27.03 0.74
N LYS A 49 29.45 -28.21 1.01
CA LYS A 49 28.26 -28.72 0.30
C LYS A 49 27.01 -27.86 0.53
N GLN A 50 26.77 -27.41 1.75
CA GLN A 50 25.67 -26.53 2.10
C GLN A 50 25.78 -25.18 1.35
N GLN A 51 26.96 -24.58 1.33
CA GLN A 51 27.17 -23.29 0.66
C GLN A 51 27.07 -23.40 -0.88
N MET A 52 27.44 -24.52 -1.48
CA MET A 52 27.21 -24.77 -2.90
C MET A 52 25.72 -25.02 -3.21
N ALA A 53 25.03 -25.79 -2.36
CA ALA A 53 23.60 -26.02 -2.47
C ALA A 53 22.80 -24.70 -2.31
N ASP A 54 23.17 -23.86 -1.34
CA ASP A 54 22.55 -22.55 -1.14
C ASP A 54 22.67 -21.63 -2.36
N ARG A 55 23.80 -21.67 -3.09
CA ARG A 55 23.99 -20.85 -4.29
C ARG A 55 23.22 -21.35 -5.52
N GLU A 56 23.18 -22.66 -5.73
CA GLU A 56 22.50 -23.25 -6.90
C GLU A 56 20.98 -23.33 -6.70
N THR A 57 20.52 -23.62 -5.48
CA THR A 57 19.09 -23.74 -5.17
C THR A 57 18.41 -22.39 -5.09
N LEU A 58 19.08 -21.36 -4.57
CA LEU A 58 18.59 -19.99 -4.58
C LEU A 58 18.48 -19.40 -5.98
N ALA A 59 19.32 -19.86 -6.93
CA ALA A 59 19.26 -19.43 -8.33
C ALA A 59 18.15 -20.12 -9.14
N GLN A 60 17.70 -21.32 -8.74
CA GLN A 60 16.74 -22.13 -9.51
C GLN A 60 15.34 -22.25 -8.89
N GLY A 61 15.16 -21.92 -7.62
CA GLY A 61 13.93 -22.19 -6.87
C GLY A 61 13.24 -21.00 -6.23
N THR A 62 13.75 -19.80 -6.39
CA THR A 62 13.05 -18.59 -5.94
C THR A 62 12.13 -18.11 -7.04
N TYR A 63 10.82 -18.19 -6.81
CA TYR A 63 9.88 -17.42 -7.58
C TYR A 63 10.26 -15.93 -7.44
N GLU A 64 10.31 -15.22 -8.55
CA GLU A 64 10.57 -13.79 -8.59
C GLU A 64 9.62 -13.08 -7.59
N GLY A 65 10.17 -12.44 -6.56
CA GLY A 65 9.39 -11.75 -5.51
C GLY A 65 9.37 -12.39 -4.12
N PHE A 66 9.96 -13.58 -3.90
CA PHE A 66 10.02 -14.20 -2.57
C PHE A 66 11.45 -14.25 -2.02
N ILE A 67 11.60 -13.91 -0.73
CA ILE A 67 12.88 -14.08 0.00
C ILE A 67 12.86 -15.45 0.68
N ALA A 68 13.82 -16.31 0.33
CA ALA A 68 14.03 -17.57 1.03
C ALA A 68 14.71 -17.32 2.37
N HIS A 69 14.00 -17.52 3.48
CA HIS A 69 14.58 -17.42 4.83
C HIS A 69 15.28 -18.71 5.26
N ASN A 70 14.84 -19.86 4.79
CA ASN A 70 15.43 -21.16 5.09
C ASN A 70 15.12 -22.15 3.98
N ALA A 71 16.11 -22.96 3.60
CA ALA A 71 15.91 -24.05 2.67
C ALA A 71 16.34 -25.38 3.30
N THR A 72 15.47 -26.40 3.23
CA THR A 72 15.83 -27.79 3.54
C THR A 72 16.04 -28.51 2.22
N VAL A 73 17.25 -29.02 2.00
CA VAL A 73 17.61 -29.66 0.75
C VAL A 73 17.94 -31.13 0.99
N GLN A 74 17.27 -32.01 0.25
CA GLN A 74 17.59 -33.43 0.22
C GLN A 74 18.52 -33.71 -0.96
N VAL A 75 19.66 -34.28 -0.68
CA VAL A 75 20.67 -34.64 -1.69
C VAL A 75 20.85 -36.16 -1.78
N ASP A 76 21.17 -36.66 -2.96
CA ASP A 76 21.53 -38.05 -3.15
C ASP A 76 22.97 -38.35 -2.71
N SER A 77 23.37 -39.63 -2.79
CA SER A 77 24.73 -40.08 -2.41
C SER A 77 25.85 -39.45 -3.26
N ALA A 78 25.53 -38.93 -4.44
CA ALA A 78 26.45 -38.23 -5.35
C ALA A 78 26.50 -36.71 -5.10
N GLY A 79 25.58 -36.18 -4.21
CA GLY A 79 25.52 -34.78 -3.85
C GLY A 79 24.59 -33.94 -4.72
N ASN A 80 23.79 -34.58 -5.61
CA ASN A 80 22.81 -33.87 -6.41
C ASN A 80 21.52 -33.61 -5.59
N ILE A 81 20.92 -32.44 -5.79
CA ILE A 81 19.67 -32.08 -5.12
C ILE A 81 18.53 -32.92 -5.68
N ARG A 82 17.88 -33.72 -4.82
CA ARG A 82 16.67 -34.47 -5.16
C ARG A 82 15.41 -33.69 -4.92
N GLN A 83 15.39 -32.91 -3.84
CA GLN A 83 14.24 -32.13 -3.43
C GLN A 83 14.68 -30.99 -2.52
N ALA A 84 14.08 -29.83 -2.68
CA ALA A 84 14.29 -28.69 -1.80
C ALA A 84 12.94 -28.15 -1.31
N TRP A 85 12.84 -27.93 0.01
CA TRP A 85 11.73 -27.18 0.61
C TRP A 85 12.26 -25.81 1.03
N ILE A 86 11.76 -24.79 0.37
CA ILE A 86 12.15 -23.42 0.64
C ILE A 86 11.06 -22.81 1.54
N LYS A 87 11.37 -22.51 2.80
CA LYS A 87 10.51 -21.69 3.64
C LYS A 87 10.67 -20.25 3.21
N GLN A 88 9.61 -19.72 2.64
CA GLN A 88 9.51 -18.31 2.28
C GLN A 88 8.95 -17.55 3.50
N GLY A 89 9.61 -16.48 3.92
CA GLY A 89 9.11 -15.60 4.94
C GLY A 89 8.17 -14.56 4.36
N LYS A 90 7.29 -14.03 5.20
CA LYS A 90 6.42 -12.92 4.84
C LYS A 90 7.25 -11.68 4.49
N GLU A 91 6.77 -10.93 3.53
CA GLU A 91 7.36 -9.73 2.92
C GLU A 91 7.54 -8.50 3.86
N GLU A 92 7.24 -8.59 5.16
CA GLU A 92 7.22 -7.44 6.08
C GLU A 92 8.53 -6.63 6.08
N GLU A 93 9.69 -7.31 6.18
CA GLU A 93 11.00 -6.62 6.12
C GLU A 93 11.31 -5.96 4.75
N ARG A 94 10.73 -6.49 3.67
CA ARG A 94 10.94 -5.96 2.33
C ARG A 94 10.15 -4.69 2.08
N TRP A 95 8.97 -4.57 2.66
CA TRP A 95 8.15 -3.36 2.56
C TRP A 95 8.79 -2.18 3.25
N GLU A 96 9.39 -2.36 4.41
CA GLU A 96 10.16 -1.31 5.09
C GLU A 96 11.33 -0.82 4.25
N GLN A 97 12.07 -1.72 3.60
CA GLN A 97 13.16 -1.36 2.69
C GLN A 97 12.67 -0.61 1.44
N ILE A 98 11.53 -1.02 0.87
CA ILE A 98 10.91 -0.31 -0.26
C ILE A 98 10.46 1.09 0.16
N ILE A 99 9.82 1.21 1.33
CA ILE A 99 9.39 2.50 1.88
C ILE A 99 10.59 3.42 2.10
N GLU A 100 11.68 2.90 2.66
CA GLU A 100 12.88 3.70 2.89
C GLU A 100 13.52 4.14 1.57
N ALA A 101 13.64 3.25 0.58
CA ALA A 101 14.12 3.59 -0.75
C ALA A 101 13.21 4.62 -1.45
N ILE A 102 11.89 4.55 -1.27
CA ILE A 102 10.95 5.56 -1.76
C ILE A 102 11.22 6.91 -1.11
N LYS A 103 11.37 6.96 0.22
CA LYS A 103 11.63 8.20 0.97
C LYS A 103 12.95 8.85 0.57
N GLU A 104 14.02 8.07 0.39
CA GLU A 104 15.33 8.56 -0.01
C GLU A 104 15.36 9.17 -1.43
N ASN A 105 14.47 8.73 -2.32
CA ASN A 105 14.43 9.15 -3.73
C ASN A 105 13.34 10.17 -4.05
N ILE A 106 12.56 10.62 -3.06
CA ILE A 106 11.51 11.62 -3.25
C ILE A 106 11.96 12.98 -2.74
N GLU A 107 11.97 13.98 -3.62
CA GLU A 107 12.24 15.36 -3.24
C GLU A 107 11.05 15.95 -2.46
N PRO A 108 11.27 16.38 -1.19
CA PRO A 108 10.22 17.00 -0.38
C PRO A 108 9.78 18.34 -0.95
N VAL A 109 8.48 18.60 -0.93
CA VAL A 109 7.89 19.90 -1.30
C VAL A 109 7.86 20.81 -0.08
N ASN A 110 8.44 21.99 -0.18
CA ASN A 110 8.28 23.04 0.81
C ASN A 110 6.91 23.69 0.65
N ILE A 111 6.12 23.68 1.73
CA ILE A 111 4.80 24.30 1.74
C ILE A 111 4.97 25.82 1.77
N LEU A 112 4.38 26.48 0.78
CA LEU A 112 4.24 27.94 0.80
C LEU A 112 3.07 28.30 1.72
N GLU A 113 3.27 29.27 2.62
CA GLU A 113 2.18 29.79 3.45
C GLU A 113 1.10 30.39 2.55
N THR A 114 -0.14 29.94 2.73
CA THR A 114 -1.29 30.48 2.01
C THR A 114 -1.80 31.73 2.71
N SER A 115 -2.07 32.78 1.95
CA SER A 115 -2.80 33.96 2.42
C SER A 115 -4.24 33.63 2.80
N SER A 116 -4.86 34.48 3.60
CA SER A 116 -6.18 34.36 4.23
C SER A 116 -7.22 33.49 3.56
N VAL A 117 -7.89 32.66 4.36
CA VAL A 117 -9.07 31.84 3.99
C VAL A 117 -10.21 32.77 3.57
N THR A 118 -10.84 32.50 2.41
CA THR A 118 -11.98 33.28 1.93
C THR A 118 -13.32 32.72 2.37
N GLU A 119 -13.41 31.41 2.62
CA GLU A 119 -14.62 30.75 3.09
C GLU A 119 -14.30 29.74 4.20
N GLN A 120 -15.16 29.73 5.23
CA GLN A 120 -15.09 28.71 6.30
C GLN A 120 -15.71 27.40 5.81
N ALA A 121 -15.09 26.79 4.83
CA ALA A 121 -15.53 25.58 4.19
C ALA A 121 -14.40 24.53 4.10
N MET A 122 -14.78 23.27 4.23
CA MET A 122 -13.90 22.13 4.00
C MET A 122 -14.30 21.45 2.69
N LEU A 123 -13.29 21.09 1.89
CA LEU A 123 -13.46 20.25 0.72
C LEU A 123 -12.99 18.83 1.02
N GLU A 124 -13.85 17.85 0.78
CA GLU A 124 -13.54 16.44 0.86
C GLU A 124 -13.45 15.85 -0.54
N LEU A 125 -12.35 15.12 -0.82
CA LEU A 125 -12.08 14.46 -2.09
C LEU A 125 -12.00 12.94 -1.88
N PRO A 126 -13.13 12.22 -1.82
CA PRO A 126 -13.17 10.77 -1.69
C PRO A 126 -13.17 10.12 -3.08
N LEU A 127 -12.01 10.08 -3.74
CA LEU A 127 -11.86 9.52 -5.07
C LEU A 127 -11.67 8.01 -4.97
N PHE A 128 -12.76 7.28 -4.72
CA PHE A 128 -12.75 5.85 -4.51
C PHE A 128 -12.82 5.05 -5.82
N ASP A 129 -12.31 3.83 -5.78
CA ASP A 129 -12.39 2.86 -6.89
C ASP A 129 -11.80 3.42 -8.21
N MET A 130 -10.62 4.02 -8.13
CA MET A 130 -9.94 4.60 -9.31
C MET A 130 -9.33 3.55 -10.22
N HIS A 131 -8.85 2.44 -9.68
CA HIS A 131 -8.26 1.32 -10.42
C HIS A 131 -7.26 1.75 -11.49
N PHE A 132 -6.26 2.57 -11.14
CA PHE A 132 -5.17 2.85 -12.05
C PHE A 132 -4.51 1.55 -12.53
N GLY A 133 -4.32 1.43 -13.84
CA GLY A 133 -3.93 0.21 -14.52
C GLY A 133 -5.04 -0.32 -15.42
N ILE A 134 -6.31 -0.27 -15.00
CA ILE A 134 -7.49 -0.36 -15.87
C ILE A 134 -7.77 1.02 -16.45
N ALA A 135 -7.88 2.02 -15.60
CA ALA A 135 -7.89 3.42 -16.03
C ALA A 135 -6.45 3.97 -16.13
N THR A 136 -6.25 4.92 -17.01
CA THR A 136 -4.99 5.64 -17.23
C THR A 136 -5.15 7.10 -16.82
N LEU A 137 -4.05 7.83 -16.73
CA LEU A 137 -4.09 9.27 -16.52
C LEU A 137 -4.92 9.98 -17.60
N ASP A 138 -4.81 9.56 -18.87
CA ASP A 138 -5.57 10.15 -19.98
C ASP A 138 -7.08 9.99 -19.78
N ASN A 139 -7.54 8.86 -19.24
CA ASN A 139 -8.94 8.66 -18.89
C ASN A 139 -9.42 9.66 -17.84
N TYR A 140 -8.53 10.00 -16.89
CA TYR A 140 -8.86 10.89 -15.77
C TYR A 140 -8.50 12.36 -16.01
N MET A 141 -7.89 12.72 -17.13
CA MET A 141 -7.53 14.14 -17.41
C MET A 141 -8.73 15.08 -17.36
N PRO A 142 -9.91 14.77 -17.95
CA PRO A 142 -11.09 15.63 -17.82
C PRO A 142 -11.49 15.85 -16.37
N VAL A 143 -11.60 14.76 -15.59
CA VAL A 143 -11.92 14.76 -14.17
C VAL A 143 -10.90 15.56 -13.37
N LEU A 144 -9.61 15.36 -13.63
CA LEU A 144 -8.53 16.11 -12.98
C LEU A 144 -8.68 17.63 -13.23
N CYS A 145 -8.96 18.04 -14.46
CA CYS A 145 -9.18 19.45 -14.78
C CYS A 145 -10.36 20.04 -14.00
N GLU A 146 -11.47 19.31 -13.85
CA GLU A 146 -12.63 19.76 -13.07
C GLU A 146 -12.30 19.88 -11.59
N ILE A 147 -11.58 18.86 -11.02
CA ILE A 147 -11.12 18.90 -9.62
C ILE A 147 -10.20 20.12 -9.39
N LEU A 148 -9.22 20.33 -10.26
CA LEU A 148 -8.29 21.46 -10.13
C LEU A 148 -9.03 22.80 -10.25
N THR A 149 -10.01 22.91 -11.14
CA THR A 149 -10.87 24.09 -11.28
C THR A 149 -11.65 24.37 -10.00
N LEU A 150 -12.24 23.32 -9.40
CA LEU A 150 -12.97 23.45 -8.14
C LEU A 150 -12.04 23.89 -6.99
N ILE A 151 -10.87 23.23 -6.85
CA ILE A 151 -9.90 23.61 -5.81
C ILE A 151 -9.46 25.07 -6.00
N HIS A 152 -9.22 25.50 -7.23
CA HIS A 152 -8.79 26.86 -7.53
C HIS A 152 -9.88 27.91 -7.33
N SER A 153 -11.16 27.53 -7.33
CA SER A 153 -12.30 28.46 -7.33
C SER A 153 -12.38 29.35 -6.08
N LYS A 154 -11.79 28.92 -4.96
CA LYS A 154 -11.79 29.65 -3.68
C LYS A 154 -10.64 29.28 -2.78
N ARG A 155 -10.45 30.00 -1.68
CA ARG A 155 -9.54 29.68 -0.60
C ARG A 155 -10.30 28.87 0.47
N TRP A 156 -9.96 27.59 0.59
CA TRP A 156 -10.58 26.66 1.51
C TRP A 156 -9.98 26.76 2.91
N GLU A 157 -10.77 26.57 3.96
CA GLU A 157 -10.26 26.45 5.32
C GLU A 157 -9.48 25.13 5.49
N GLU A 158 -10.01 24.07 4.91
CA GLU A 158 -9.41 22.73 4.97
C GLU A 158 -9.71 21.93 3.70
N ILE A 159 -8.76 21.13 3.26
CA ILE A 159 -8.95 20.16 2.17
C ILE A 159 -8.51 18.78 2.69
N ASN A 160 -9.41 17.81 2.62
CA ASN A 160 -9.13 16.41 2.94
C ASN A 160 -9.10 15.59 1.68
N VAL A 161 -7.93 14.99 1.37
CA VAL A 161 -7.77 14.04 0.27
C VAL A 161 -7.76 12.62 0.85
N ILE A 162 -8.68 11.77 0.39
CA ILE A 162 -8.77 10.37 0.83
C ILE A 162 -8.21 9.50 -0.28
N VAL A 163 -7.06 8.89 -0.02
CA VAL A 163 -6.29 8.09 -0.98
C VAL A 163 -6.41 6.61 -0.64
N GLY A 164 -6.62 5.78 -1.63
CA GLY A 164 -6.82 4.34 -1.47
C GLY A 164 -8.19 3.90 -1.96
N GLN A 165 -8.79 2.92 -1.30
CA GLN A 165 -10.04 2.28 -1.70
C GLN A 165 -10.00 1.90 -3.19
N ASP A 166 -9.06 1.00 -3.52
CA ASP A 166 -8.82 0.55 -4.89
C ASP A 166 -8.29 1.68 -5.81
N LEU A 167 -7.29 2.44 -5.31
CA LEU A 167 -6.53 3.39 -6.11
C LEU A 167 -5.81 2.70 -7.28
N LEU A 168 -5.13 1.59 -6.98
CA LEU A 168 -4.45 0.74 -7.96
C LEU A 168 -5.25 -0.54 -8.18
N HIS A 169 -5.19 -1.09 -9.38
CA HIS A 169 -5.97 -2.28 -9.70
C HIS A 169 -5.43 -3.56 -9.04
N THR A 170 -4.24 -3.58 -8.51
CA THR A 170 -3.58 -4.79 -7.99
C THR A 170 -2.85 -4.57 -6.70
N ASN A 171 -2.81 -5.60 -5.84
CA ASN A 171 -2.07 -5.60 -4.58
C ASN A 171 -0.61 -6.06 -4.74
N ASP A 172 -0.28 -6.66 -5.87
CA ASP A 172 1.08 -7.16 -6.17
C ASP A 172 1.41 -7.05 -7.66
N LEU A 173 2.66 -7.36 -8.02
CA LEU A 173 3.14 -7.33 -9.41
C LEU A 173 2.66 -8.52 -10.26
N ARG A 174 1.90 -9.45 -9.69
CA ARG A 174 1.41 -10.66 -10.36
C ARG A 174 -0.05 -10.58 -10.77
N GLY A 175 -0.73 -9.53 -10.39
CA GLY A 175 -2.15 -9.34 -10.68
C GLY A 175 -3.05 -10.10 -9.70
N HIS A 176 -2.88 -9.85 -8.40
CA HIS A 176 -3.75 -10.38 -7.37
C HIS A 176 -4.37 -9.27 -6.53
N THR A 177 -5.56 -9.52 -6.02
CA THR A 177 -6.18 -8.72 -4.95
C THR A 177 -5.47 -8.97 -3.61
N ALA A 178 -5.80 -8.20 -2.58
CA ALA A 178 -5.28 -8.39 -1.22
C ALA A 178 -5.53 -9.81 -0.66
N LYS A 179 -6.60 -10.47 -1.10
CA LYS A 179 -6.94 -11.86 -0.73
C LYS A 179 -6.30 -12.92 -1.61
N GLY A 180 -5.50 -12.54 -2.61
CA GLY A 180 -4.86 -13.46 -3.54
C GLY A 180 -5.74 -13.91 -4.71
N THR A 181 -6.88 -13.29 -4.95
CA THR A 181 -7.70 -13.56 -6.15
C THR A 181 -6.97 -13.02 -7.38
N ALA A 182 -6.76 -13.87 -8.37
CA ALA A 182 -6.14 -13.45 -9.63
C ALA A 182 -7.08 -12.51 -10.41
N ILE A 183 -6.51 -11.41 -10.90
CA ILE A 183 -7.19 -10.38 -11.67
C ILE A 183 -6.39 -10.03 -12.92
N GLN A 184 -6.92 -9.15 -13.75
CA GLN A 184 -6.22 -8.71 -14.96
C GLN A 184 -4.84 -8.14 -14.62
N GLN A 185 -3.81 -8.63 -15.29
CA GLN A 185 -2.47 -8.04 -15.18
C GLN A 185 -2.42 -6.66 -15.81
N ILE A 186 -1.70 -5.77 -15.16
CA ILE A 186 -1.50 -4.38 -15.57
C ILE A 186 -0.01 -4.04 -15.67
N ASP A 187 0.32 -2.99 -16.41
CA ASP A 187 1.63 -2.33 -16.26
C ASP A 187 1.63 -1.53 -14.94
N PHE A 188 2.11 -2.17 -13.88
CA PHE A 188 2.15 -1.57 -12.54
C PHE A 188 2.98 -0.28 -12.52
N GLY A 189 4.11 -0.25 -13.24
CA GLY A 189 4.97 0.93 -13.28
C GLY A 189 4.28 2.14 -13.93
N LYS A 190 3.50 1.90 -15.00
CA LYS A 190 2.69 2.94 -15.61
C LYS A 190 1.54 3.36 -14.70
N ALA A 191 0.80 2.41 -14.13
CA ALA A 191 -0.31 2.69 -13.21
C ALA A 191 0.13 3.55 -12.02
N TRP A 192 1.28 3.23 -11.42
CA TRP A 192 1.88 4.01 -10.34
C TRP A 192 2.23 5.44 -10.76
N ARG A 193 2.89 5.61 -11.93
CA ARG A 193 3.23 6.95 -12.44
C ARG A 193 2.00 7.78 -12.77
N ASP A 194 0.98 7.17 -13.37
CA ASP A 194 -0.28 7.83 -13.70
C ASP A 194 -0.98 8.33 -12.42
N ALA A 195 -1.09 7.46 -11.40
CA ALA A 195 -1.64 7.81 -10.09
C ALA A 195 -0.81 8.91 -9.40
N TRP A 196 0.52 8.83 -9.49
CA TRP A 196 1.42 9.82 -8.90
C TRP A 196 1.23 11.20 -9.50
N GLN A 197 1.18 11.32 -10.83
CA GLN A 197 0.94 12.57 -11.52
C GLN A 197 -0.43 13.15 -11.17
N PHE A 198 -1.46 12.31 -11.11
CA PHE A 198 -2.81 12.73 -10.76
C PHE A 198 -2.88 13.32 -9.34
N TRP A 199 -2.41 12.57 -8.34
CA TRP A 199 -2.52 12.98 -6.94
C TRP A 199 -1.58 14.12 -6.57
N THR A 200 -0.37 14.17 -7.14
CA THR A 200 0.54 15.29 -6.87
C THR A 200 0.03 16.59 -7.46
N ALA A 201 -0.61 16.57 -8.64
CA ALA A 201 -1.24 17.76 -9.20
C ALA A 201 -2.34 18.32 -8.27
N ILE A 202 -3.16 17.45 -7.71
CA ILE A 202 -4.23 17.84 -6.76
C ILE A 202 -3.61 18.42 -5.48
N ILE A 203 -2.66 17.72 -4.86
CA ILE A 203 -2.08 18.14 -3.57
C ILE A 203 -1.27 19.42 -3.72
N ASP A 204 -0.47 19.55 -4.80
CA ASP A 204 0.32 20.75 -5.06
C ASP A 204 -0.55 22.00 -5.25
N LEU A 205 -1.73 21.87 -5.86
CA LEU A 205 -2.70 22.96 -5.95
C LEU A 205 -3.43 23.19 -4.63
N ALA A 206 -3.84 22.12 -3.94
CA ALA A 206 -4.51 22.22 -2.64
C ALA A 206 -3.66 23.00 -1.63
N LEU A 207 -2.35 22.78 -1.60
CA LEU A 207 -1.39 23.51 -0.76
C LEU A 207 -1.36 25.03 -1.05
N LYS A 208 -1.67 25.43 -2.27
CA LYS A 208 -1.76 26.84 -2.64
C LYS A 208 -3.14 27.45 -2.29
N GLN A 209 -4.15 26.61 -2.10
CA GLN A 209 -5.54 27.06 -1.90
C GLN A 209 -6.07 26.83 -0.48
N SER A 210 -5.31 26.13 0.39
CA SER A 210 -5.74 25.88 1.78
C SER A 210 -4.53 25.89 2.73
N PRO A 211 -4.66 26.49 3.92
CA PRO A 211 -3.65 26.41 4.97
C PRO A 211 -3.63 25.02 5.63
N ARG A 212 -4.66 24.20 5.42
CA ARG A 212 -4.77 22.87 6.01
C ARG A 212 -5.15 21.85 4.96
N VAL A 213 -4.18 21.06 4.53
CA VAL A 213 -4.38 19.93 3.62
C VAL A 213 -4.02 18.65 4.38
N ASN A 214 -4.95 17.69 4.42
CA ASN A 214 -4.79 16.43 5.10
C ASN A 214 -4.80 15.29 4.09
N ILE A 215 -3.85 14.35 4.22
CA ILE A 215 -3.84 13.10 3.49
C ILE A 215 -4.41 12.02 4.40
N ARG A 216 -5.37 11.26 3.90
CA ARG A 216 -6.02 10.16 4.62
C ARG A 216 -5.95 8.89 3.79
N TYR A 217 -5.42 7.84 4.40
CA TYR A 217 -5.44 6.52 3.80
C TYR A 217 -6.76 5.81 4.09
N SER A 218 -7.26 5.09 3.09
CA SER A 218 -8.38 4.15 3.26
C SER A 218 -8.11 2.94 2.38
N LYS A 219 -8.00 1.76 2.99
CA LYS A 219 -7.65 0.54 2.25
C LYS A 219 -8.80 0.04 1.38
N GLY A 220 -8.46 -0.55 0.23
CA GLY A 220 -9.36 -1.28 -0.63
C GLY A 220 -9.08 -2.78 -0.62
N ASN A 221 -9.83 -3.56 -1.39
CA ASN A 221 -9.59 -4.99 -1.51
C ASN A 221 -8.66 -5.37 -2.68
N HIS A 222 -8.46 -4.46 -3.63
CA HIS A 222 -7.54 -4.68 -4.75
C HIS A 222 -6.09 -4.32 -4.41
N ASP A 223 -5.85 -3.35 -3.54
CA ASP A 223 -4.57 -2.65 -3.44
C ASP A 223 -4.11 -2.32 -2.01
N GLU A 224 -4.57 -3.04 -1.01
CA GLU A 224 -4.31 -2.74 0.41
C GLU A 224 -2.83 -2.40 0.69
N CYS A 225 -1.89 -3.19 0.18
CA CYS A 225 -0.46 -2.94 0.36
C CYS A 225 0.07 -1.88 -0.59
N THR A 226 -0.30 -1.94 -1.87
CA THR A 226 0.28 -1.04 -2.88
C THR A 226 -0.22 0.39 -2.71
N SER A 227 -1.48 0.61 -2.33
CA SER A 227 -1.99 1.94 -2.02
C SER A 227 -1.42 2.50 -0.71
N TRP A 228 -1.16 1.65 0.29
CA TRP A 228 -0.48 2.11 1.50
C TRP A 228 0.95 2.58 1.20
N CYS A 229 1.71 1.83 0.39
CA CYS A 229 3.03 2.27 -0.07
C CYS A 229 2.96 3.58 -0.85
N PHE A 230 1.93 3.77 -1.65
CA PHE A 230 1.68 5.03 -2.36
C PHE A 230 1.48 6.19 -1.39
N VAL A 231 0.72 5.99 -0.31
CA VAL A 231 0.53 7.01 0.74
C VAL A 231 1.83 7.29 1.49
N GLN A 232 2.69 6.29 1.74
CA GLN A 232 4.02 6.53 2.32
C GLN A 232 4.90 7.37 1.39
N ALA A 233 4.81 7.18 0.07
CA ALA A 233 5.51 8.03 -0.90
C ALA A 233 4.97 9.48 -0.87
N LEU A 234 3.65 9.67 -0.80
CA LEU A 234 3.06 11.00 -0.62
C LEU A 234 3.52 11.65 0.69
N LYS A 235 3.53 10.90 1.79
CA LYS A 235 4.02 11.38 3.10
C LYS A 235 5.49 11.81 3.05
N ALA A 236 6.33 11.11 2.30
CA ALA A 236 7.73 11.48 2.08
C ALA A 236 7.86 12.77 1.25
N ARG A 237 7.04 12.93 0.21
CA ARG A 237 7.01 14.15 -0.61
C ARG A 237 6.45 15.36 0.15
N TYR A 238 5.48 15.15 1.04
CA TYR A 238 4.79 16.21 1.78
C TYR A 238 4.96 16.06 3.30
N PRO A 239 6.19 16.13 3.84
CA PRO A 239 6.48 15.77 5.23
C PRO A 239 5.83 16.68 6.28
N ARG A 240 5.33 17.84 5.86
CA ARG A 240 4.64 18.79 6.75
C ARG A 240 3.12 18.61 6.77
N LEU A 241 2.57 17.81 5.87
CA LEU A 241 1.13 17.53 5.89
C LEU A 241 0.79 16.52 6.98
N TRP A 242 -0.35 16.72 7.60
CA TRP A 242 -0.92 15.69 8.44
C TRP A 242 -1.36 14.51 7.56
N CYS A 243 -0.92 13.33 7.93
CA CYS A 243 -1.22 12.10 7.21
C CYS A 243 -1.71 11.02 8.17
N ASP A 244 -2.96 10.57 7.98
CA ASP A 244 -3.49 9.37 8.63
C ASP A 244 -3.26 8.17 7.71
N ASP A 245 -2.24 7.38 8.02
CA ASP A 245 -1.82 6.19 7.28
C ASP A 245 -2.17 4.87 7.99
N SER A 246 -3.16 4.93 8.88
CA SER A 246 -3.64 3.78 9.63
C SER A 246 -4.31 2.73 8.74
N PHE A 247 -4.07 1.44 9.02
CA PHE A 247 -4.64 0.30 8.30
C PHE A 247 -6.08 -0.06 8.71
N GLU A 248 -6.74 0.78 9.51
CA GLU A 248 -8.10 0.51 9.96
C GLU A 248 -9.10 0.46 8.78
N ALA A 249 -10.06 -0.45 8.86
CA ALA A 249 -11.03 -0.67 7.80
C ALA A 249 -12.03 0.49 7.64
N ARG A 250 -12.25 1.24 8.69
CA ARG A 250 -13.16 2.39 8.77
C ARG A 250 -12.48 3.52 9.50
N ARG A 251 -12.68 4.73 9.01
CA ARG A 251 -12.13 5.96 9.58
C ARG A 251 -13.21 7.05 9.59
N CYS A 252 -12.97 8.13 10.30
CA CYS A 252 -13.83 9.29 10.25
C CYS A 252 -13.05 10.61 10.24
N ILE A 253 -13.71 11.63 9.72
CA ILE A 253 -13.36 13.03 9.87
C ILE A 253 -14.37 13.63 10.82
N LEU A 254 -13.92 14.20 11.91
CA LEU A 254 -14.73 15.07 12.74
C LEU A 254 -14.34 16.51 12.42
N TRP A 255 -15.15 17.17 11.61
CA TRP A 255 -14.92 18.56 11.25
C TRP A 255 -16.03 19.41 11.83
N ARG A 256 -15.66 20.24 12.82
CA ARG A 256 -16.63 21.02 13.60
C ARG A 256 -17.70 20.09 14.21
N ASN A 257 -18.96 20.23 13.78
CA ASN A 257 -20.09 19.40 14.22
C ASN A 257 -20.57 18.40 13.15
N CYS A 258 -19.72 18.11 12.16
CA CYS A 258 -19.96 17.11 11.12
C CYS A 258 -19.11 15.87 11.34
N PHE A 259 -19.75 14.72 11.42
CA PHE A 259 -19.12 13.39 11.36
C PHE A 259 -19.19 12.89 9.93
N ILE A 260 -18.05 12.60 9.36
CA ILE A 260 -17.91 12.04 8.01
C ILE A 260 -17.13 10.74 8.11
N GLY A 261 -17.85 9.62 8.10
CA GLY A 261 -17.26 8.28 8.07
C GLY A 261 -16.81 7.91 6.67
N TYR A 262 -15.71 7.18 6.54
CA TYR A 262 -15.28 6.62 5.25
C TYR A 262 -14.62 5.25 5.39
N GLY A 263 -14.77 4.41 4.37
CA GLY A 263 -14.23 3.07 4.30
C GLY A 263 -14.76 2.31 3.09
N HIS A 264 -13.99 1.34 2.60
CA HIS A 264 -14.33 0.57 1.40
C HIS A 264 -15.57 -0.31 1.58
N CYS A 265 -15.71 -0.89 2.78
CA CYS A 265 -16.89 -1.65 3.23
C CYS A 265 -17.21 -2.92 2.40
N GLU A 266 -16.23 -3.56 1.80
CA GLU A 266 -16.35 -4.78 0.99
C GLU A 266 -17.04 -5.97 1.69
N TYR A 267 -16.94 -6.02 3.03
CA TYR A 267 -17.51 -7.10 3.85
C TYR A 267 -18.94 -6.83 4.32
N THR A 268 -19.52 -5.71 3.94
CA THR A 268 -20.77 -5.26 4.51
C THR A 268 -21.85 -5.08 3.43
N GLY A 269 -22.74 -6.05 3.30
CA GLY A 269 -23.71 -6.11 2.22
C GLY A 269 -24.85 -5.07 2.26
N SER A 270 -25.20 -4.51 3.45
CA SER A 270 -26.31 -3.54 3.58
C SER A 270 -25.84 -2.21 4.11
N LEU A 271 -26.43 -1.12 3.64
CA LEU A 271 -26.15 0.25 4.11
C LEU A 271 -26.43 0.41 5.61
N SER A 272 -27.52 -0.18 6.12
CA SER A 272 -27.84 -0.19 7.55
C SER A 272 -26.74 -0.82 8.41
N LYS A 273 -26.13 -1.90 7.95
CA LYS A 273 -25.05 -2.55 8.69
C LYS A 273 -23.77 -1.74 8.64
N ILE A 274 -23.48 -1.08 7.52
CA ILE A 274 -22.37 -0.13 7.42
C ILE A 274 -22.52 0.92 8.50
N PHE A 275 -23.68 1.56 8.58
CA PHE A 275 -23.98 2.55 9.58
C PHE A 275 -23.73 2.05 11.02
N GLN A 276 -24.27 0.88 11.38
CA GLN A 276 -24.11 0.29 12.71
C GLN A 276 -22.63 0.11 13.08
N ASN A 277 -21.82 -0.37 12.13
CA ASN A 277 -20.39 -0.55 12.35
C ASN A 277 -19.68 0.78 12.67
N PHE A 278 -20.00 1.85 11.93
CA PHE A 278 -19.41 3.17 12.21
C PHE A 278 -19.80 3.73 13.57
N VAL A 279 -21.06 3.55 13.98
CA VAL A 279 -21.53 3.96 15.33
C VAL A 279 -20.78 3.21 16.42
N MET A 280 -20.51 1.91 16.21
CA MET A 280 -19.79 1.09 17.19
C MET A 280 -18.30 1.43 17.25
N ASP A 281 -17.67 1.74 16.12
CA ASP A 281 -16.24 2.06 16.07
C ASP A 281 -15.95 3.51 16.55
N PHE A 282 -16.88 4.45 16.34
CA PHE A 282 -16.70 5.88 16.62
C PHE A 282 -17.85 6.47 17.47
N PRO A 283 -18.18 5.87 18.63
CA PRO A 283 -19.37 6.28 19.38
C PRO A 283 -19.31 7.72 19.91
N GLN A 284 -18.12 8.21 20.27
CA GLN A 284 -17.92 9.55 20.83
C GLN A 284 -18.02 10.62 19.74
N GLU A 285 -17.30 10.43 18.64
CA GLU A 285 -17.29 11.32 17.47
C GLU A 285 -18.69 11.40 16.86
N PHE A 286 -19.35 10.24 16.74
CA PHE A 286 -20.70 10.14 16.21
C PHE A 286 -21.72 10.89 17.11
N ALA A 287 -21.64 10.72 18.43
CA ALA A 287 -22.53 11.37 19.38
C ALA A 287 -22.34 12.89 19.41
N SER A 288 -21.10 13.36 19.29
CA SER A 288 -20.77 14.81 19.33
C SER A 288 -21.23 15.58 18.09
N ALA A 289 -21.40 14.90 16.98
CA ALA A 289 -21.76 15.52 15.70
C ALA A 289 -23.29 15.79 15.60
N LYS A 290 -23.63 16.86 14.92
CA LYS A 290 -25.03 17.18 14.55
C LYS A 290 -25.40 16.67 13.16
N VAL A 291 -24.43 16.70 12.24
CA VAL A 291 -24.58 16.18 10.88
C VAL A 291 -23.70 14.94 10.75
N ARG A 292 -24.24 13.88 10.14
CA ARG A 292 -23.57 12.59 10.05
C ARG A 292 -23.77 12.01 8.68
N GLU A 293 -22.67 11.76 7.98
CA GLU A 293 -22.65 11.04 6.71
C GLU A 293 -21.55 9.99 6.71
N ILE A 294 -21.72 8.94 5.90
CA ILE A 294 -20.75 7.87 5.70
C ILE A 294 -20.60 7.67 4.21
N HIS A 295 -19.36 7.70 3.72
CA HIS A 295 -19.01 7.54 2.33
C HIS A 295 -18.28 6.22 2.10
N THR A 296 -18.74 5.39 1.15
CA THR A 296 -18.18 4.07 0.86
C THR A 296 -17.96 3.87 -0.64
N GLY A 297 -16.99 3.05 -0.98
CA GLY A 297 -16.70 2.61 -2.35
C GLY A 297 -17.22 1.21 -2.67
N HIS A 298 -16.43 0.42 -3.39
CA HIS A 298 -16.51 -1.01 -3.70
C HIS A 298 -17.52 -1.41 -4.80
N LEU A 299 -18.73 -0.90 -4.79
CA LEU A 299 -19.74 -1.34 -5.76
C LEU A 299 -19.88 -0.44 -6.99
N HIS A 300 -19.04 0.57 -7.13
CA HIS A 300 -18.96 1.49 -8.28
C HIS A 300 -20.34 2.05 -8.72
N SER A 301 -21.28 2.15 -7.78
CA SER A 301 -22.66 2.61 -8.05
C SER A 301 -23.18 3.44 -6.89
N GLU A 302 -23.90 4.52 -7.21
CA GLU A 302 -24.50 5.37 -6.21
C GLU A 302 -25.62 4.67 -5.45
N GLY A 303 -25.71 4.92 -4.14
CA GLY A 303 -26.78 4.43 -3.27
C GLY A 303 -26.76 5.14 -1.93
N GLN A 304 -27.92 5.31 -1.33
CA GLN A 304 -28.07 5.93 0.00
C GLN A 304 -29.19 5.24 0.78
N ASP A 305 -29.12 5.31 2.13
CA ASP A 305 -30.15 4.78 3.02
C ASP A 305 -30.93 5.91 3.72
N ASN A 306 -32.21 5.69 3.99
CA ASN A 306 -33.13 6.68 4.51
C ASN A 306 -32.97 7.02 6.01
N GLY A 307 -32.32 6.17 6.79
CA GLY A 307 -32.15 6.36 8.24
C GLY A 307 -31.06 7.35 8.60
N ILE A 308 -29.90 7.13 8.01
CA ILE A 308 -28.73 8.00 8.10
C ILE A 308 -28.08 8.04 6.73
N MET A 309 -27.51 9.15 6.39
CA MET A 309 -26.90 9.30 5.08
C MET A 309 -25.66 8.42 4.96
N VAL A 310 -25.84 7.21 4.42
CA VAL A 310 -24.75 6.34 3.97
C VAL A 310 -24.74 6.41 2.46
N ARG A 311 -23.72 7.04 1.92
CA ARG A 311 -23.54 7.19 0.47
C ARG A 311 -22.56 6.15 -0.04
N ARG A 312 -23.02 5.31 -0.93
CA ARG A 312 -22.12 4.57 -1.80
C ARG A 312 -21.78 5.47 -2.97
N LEU A 313 -20.50 5.69 -3.21
CA LEU A 313 -20.03 6.61 -4.24
C LEU A 313 -19.85 5.89 -5.57
N ALA A 314 -20.12 6.60 -6.66
CA ALA A 314 -19.79 6.13 -8.00
C ALA A 314 -18.28 6.22 -8.24
N SER A 315 -17.81 5.48 -9.23
CA SER A 315 -16.45 5.54 -9.75
C SER A 315 -16.44 6.01 -11.19
N ALA A 316 -15.47 6.83 -11.54
CA ALA A 316 -15.23 7.23 -12.94
C ALA A 316 -14.41 6.19 -13.74
N VAL A 317 -14.07 5.05 -13.15
CA VAL A 317 -13.32 3.99 -13.85
C VAL A 317 -14.07 3.53 -15.09
N PRO A 318 -13.41 3.40 -16.26
CA PRO A 318 -14.03 2.84 -17.45
C PRO A 318 -14.55 1.43 -17.20
N ALA A 319 -15.61 1.04 -17.92
CA ALA A 319 -16.14 -0.32 -17.83
C ALA A 319 -15.11 -1.32 -18.39
N ASP A 320 -14.57 -2.17 -17.54
CA ASP A 320 -13.73 -3.30 -17.90
C ASP A 320 -14.55 -4.50 -18.41
N GLU A 321 -13.88 -5.59 -18.74
CA GLU A 321 -14.53 -6.81 -19.22
C GLU A 321 -15.44 -7.42 -18.15
N TRP A 322 -15.01 -7.43 -16.88
CA TRP A 322 -15.80 -7.95 -15.77
C TRP A 322 -17.10 -7.14 -15.57
N THR A 323 -17.01 -5.81 -15.58
CA THR A 323 -18.13 -4.88 -15.46
C THR A 323 -19.16 -5.13 -16.58
N ARG A 324 -18.69 -5.33 -17.83
CA ARG A 324 -19.56 -5.63 -18.99
C ARG A 324 -20.21 -6.98 -18.85
N ASN A 325 -19.47 -8.01 -18.49
CA ASN A 325 -19.99 -9.39 -18.37
C ASN A 325 -21.01 -9.52 -17.24
N ASN A 326 -20.91 -8.71 -16.18
CA ASN A 326 -21.83 -8.72 -15.05
C ASN A 326 -22.97 -7.67 -15.15
N GLY A 327 -23.06 -6.92 -16.25
CA GLY A 327 -24.18 -6.02 -16.52
C GLY A 327 -24.14 -4.67 -15.78
N TYR A 328 -23.00 -4.27 -15.20
CA TYR A 328 -22.85 -3.01 -14.47
C TYR A 328 -22.49 -1.81 -15.35
N ILE A 329 -22.79 -1.86 -16.63
CA ILE A 329 -22.45 -0.81 -17.61
C ILE A 329 -23.31 0.46 -17.49
N GLY A 330 -24.43 0.40 -16.78
CA GLY A 330 -25.39 1.49 -16.65
C GLY A 330 -25.10 2.49 -15.52
N SER A 331 -24.07 2.29 -14.70
CA SER A 331 -23.73 3.22 -13.63
C SER A 331 -23.07 4.49 -14.17
N HIS A 332 -23.37 5.64 -13.52
CA HIS A 332 -22.71 6.89 -13.85
C HIS A 332 -21.20 6.79 -13.61
N LYS A 333 -20.41 7.19 -14.60
CA LYS A 333 -18.95 7.22 -14.53
C LYS A 333 -18.49 8.61 -14.10
N ARG A 334 -18.44 8.83 -12.79
CA ARG A 334 -18.12 10.14 -12.19
C ARG A 334 -17.65 9.96 -10.77
N PHE A 335 -16.94 10.95 -10.24
CA PHE A 335 -16.70 11.07 -8.80
C PHE A 335 -17.60 12.11 -8.17
N GLN A 336 -17.69 12.07 -6.83
CA GLN A 336 -18.42 13.00 -6.02
C GLN A 336 -17.46 13.68 -5.05
N LEU A 337 -17.41 15.00 -5.06
CA LEU A 337 -16.65 15.81 -4.11
C LEU A 337 -17.63 16.55 -3.23
N PHE A 338 -17.27 16.73 -1.96
CA PHE A 338 -18.20 17.28 -0.97
C PHE A 338 -17.66 18.58 -0.37
N GLU A 339 -18.47 19.62 -0.43
CA GLU A 339 -18.21 20.87 0.25
C GLU A 339 -19.02 20.93 1.56
N TRP A 340 -18.27 20.99 2.65
CA TRP A 340 -18.82 21.10 3.99
C TRP A 340 -18.69 22.54 4.50
N ASN A 341 -19.77 23.04 5.06
CA ASN A 341 -19.80 24.31 5.75
C ASN A 341 -20.18 24.07 7.22
N GLU A 342 -20.17 25.11 8.06
CA GLU A 342 -20.52 24.96 9.47
C GLU A 342 -21.91 24.33 9.63
N GLY A 343 -21.90 23.10 10.15
CA GLY A 343 -23.09 22.33 10.50
C GLY A 343 -23.89 21.73 9.37
N LYS A 344 -23.36 21.68 8.12
CA LYS A 344 -24.05 21.02 7.00
C LYS A 344 -23.18 20.68 5.83
N LEU A 345 -23.58 19.67 5.05
CA LEU A 345 -23.15 19.49 3.68
C LEU A 345 -23.72 20.64 2.84
N LYS A 346 -22.87 21.46 2.22
CA LYS A 346 -23.27 22.62 1.43
C LYS A 346 -23.50 22.26 -0.04
N ALA A 347 -22.60 21.47 -0.62
CA ALA A 347 -22.69 21.09 -2.02
C ALA A 347 -22.05 19.72 -2.27
N ILE A 348 -22.53 19.06 -3.31
CA ILE A 348 -21.91 17.88 -3.93
C ILE A 348 -21.55 18.25 -5.36
N TYR A 349 -20.29 18.11 -5.71
CA TYR A 349 -19.78 18.34 -7.06
C TYR A 349 -19.58 17.00 -7.74
N TYR A 350 -20.15 16.85 -8.91
CA TYR A 350 -19.93 15.69 -9.78
C TYR A 350 -18.90 16.06 -10.83
N VAL A 351 -17.83 15.24 -10.89
CA VAL A 351 -16.70 15.43 -11.79
C VAL A 351 -16.38 14.16 -12.56
#